data_c4b9c2d679028543f6c4297df47e2ae7
#
_entry.id   c4b9c2d679028543f6c4297df47e2ae7
#
_cell.length_a   1.000
_cell.length_b   1.000
_cell.length_c   1.000
_cell.angle_alpha   90.00
_cell.angle_beta   90.00
_cell.angle_gamma   90.00
#
_symmetry.space_group_name_H-M   'P 1'
#
loop_
_entity.id
_entity.type
_entity.pdbx_description
1 polymer ?
#
loop_
_entity_poly.entity_id
_entity_poly.type
_entity_poly.pdbx_seq_one_letter_code
_entity_poly.pdbx_strand_id
1 'polypeptide(L)'
;MDFNAKTNPGRESRLQQLEEDKVWDVLIIGGGATGAGIAVDAAARGFSTVLFDTQDFSEGTSSRSTKLIHGGVRYMKNPRDWKLVREAMIERKLLLGNAPHIVHPEPFILPCYENFEREYYMAGLCLYGAMAYGGYEVGKTEFLSAAETIRRLPGVKADGLKGGVQFWDAQFDDSRLNIALMKTAEARGALLLNYVPVVGFERGCGGEITVVKVKDKFSGKEYSVKTRMVFNAAGVWADEIRRMVSPEVKPF
;
A
#
# COMPACT_ATOMS: atom_id res chain seq x y z
N MET A 1 -21.15 12.74 -8.11
CA MET A 1 -19.97 13.63 -8.06
C MET A 1 -19.56 13.88 -9.51
N ASP A 2 -19.86 15.07 -10.01
CA ASP A 2 -19.46 15.46 -11.35
C ASP A 2 -17.94 15.68 -11.38
N PHE A 3 -17.24 14.73 -11.95
CA PHE A 3 -15.82 14.89 -12.30
C PHE A 3 -15.73 15.84 -13.51
N ASN A 4 -15.77 17.12 -13.23
CA ASN A 4 -15.66 18.15 -14.25
C ASN A 4 -14.22 18.13 -14.78
N ALA A 5 -14.04 17.75 -16.06
CA ALA A 5 -12.76 17.69 -16.76
C ALA A 5 -11.97 19.03 -16.80
N LYS A 6 -12.56 20.10 -16.28
CA LYS A 6 -11.96 21.46 -16.20
C LYS A 6 -11.07 21.68 -14.97
N THR A 7 -10.97 20.75 -14.02
CA THR A 7 -10.25 20.93 -12.75
C THR A 7 -8.97 20.13 -12.61
N ASN A 8 -8.61 19.30 -13.61
CA ASN A 8 -7.33 18.57 -13.56
C ASN A 8 -6.28 19.34 -14.37
N PRO A 9 -5.39 20.11 -13.71
CA PRO A 9 -4.37 20.89 -14.43
C PRO A 9 -3.44 19.94 -15.17
N GLY A 10 -3.13 20.26 -16.43
CA GLY A 10 -2.15 19.50 -17.22
C GLY A 10 -0.78 19.46 -16.50
N ARG A 11 0.10 18.56 -16.94
CA ARG A 11 1.44 18.39 -16.34
C ARG A 11 2.22 19.71 -16.22
N GLU A 12 2.18 20.55 -17.26
CA GLU A 12 2.86 21.85 -17.28
C GLU A 12 2.38 22.77 -16.16
N SER A 13 1.07 22.88 -15.97
CA SER A 13 0.50 23.69 -14.88
C SER A 13 0.86 23.15 -13.50
N ARG A 14 1.05 21.85 -13.36
CA ARG A 14 1.54 21.24 -12.10
C ARG A 14 3.02 21.54 -11.87
N LEU A 15 3.85 21.48 -12.90
CA LEU A 15 5.26 21.83 -12.81
C LEU A 15 5.46 23.33 -12.52
N GLN A 16 4.62 24.21 -13.06
CA GLN A 16 4.66 25.65 -12.76
C GLN A 16 4.45 25.95 -11.26
N GLN A 17 3.65 25.15 -10.55
CA GLN A 17 3.49 25.30 -9.09
C GLN A 17 4.80 25.08 -8.31
N LEU A 18 5.79 24.40 -8.88
CA LEU A 18 7.11 24.24 -8.27
C LEU A 18 7.99 25.47 -8.40
N GLU A 19 7.63 26.41 -9.27
CA GLU A 19 8.35 27.68 -9.47
C GLU A 19 7.85 28.79 -8.53
N GLU A 20 6.71 28.55 -7.88
CA GLU A 20 6.18 29.48 -6.89
C GLU A 20 7.09 29.49 -5.65
N ASP A 21 7.26 30.66 -5.05
CA ASP A 21 7.98 30.82 -3.78
C ASP A 21 7.13 30.32 -2.60
N LYS A 22 6.92 29.02 -2.59
CA LYS A 22 6.10 28.30 -1.62
C LYS A 22 6.94 27.34 -0.80
N VAL A 23 6.66 27.26 0.50
CA VAL A 23 7.19 26.19 1.38
C VAL A 23 6.12 25.15 1.57
N TRP A 24 6.37 23.93 1.11
CA TRP A 24 5.47 22.79 1.31
C TRP A 24 5.59 22.26 2.73
N ASP A 25 4.47 21.90 3.36
CA ASP A 25 4.51 21.30 4.69
C ASP A 25 5.08 19.89 4.63
N VAL A 26 4.67 19.12 3.59
CA VAL A 26 5.03 17.71 3.41
C VAL A 26 5.49 17.47 1.98
N LEU A 27 6.71 16.93 1.83
CA LEU A 27 7.24 16.41 0.58
C LEU A 27 7.46 14.90 0.70
N ILE A 28 6.94 14.16 -0.28
CA ILE A 28 6.98 12.69 -0.29
C ILE A 28 7.79 12.22 -1.50
N ILE A 29 8.72 11.32 -1.29
CA ILE A 29 9.56 10.70 -2.32
C ILE A 29 9.11 9.26 -2.52
N GLY A 30 8.51 8.96 -3.66
CA GLY A 30 8.00 7.65 -4.05
C GLY A 30 6.48 7.59 -4.10
N GLY A 31 5.95 7.21 -5.25
CA GLY A 31 4.52 7.10 -5.59
C GLY A 31 3.97 5.68 -5.51
N GLY A 32 4.55 4.83 -4.64
CA GLY A 32 3.99 3.54 -4.26
C GLY A 32 2.91 3.66 -3.18
N ALA A 33 2.39 2.53 -2.70
CA ALA A 33 1.30 2.47 -1.73
C ALA A 33 1.58 3.26 -0.44
N THR A 34 2.81 3.22 0.06
CA THR A 34 3.22 3.97 1.25
C THR A 34 3.16 5.47 1.00
N GLY A 35 3.76 5.96 -0.10
CA GLY A 35 3.73 7.38 -0.43
C GLY A 35 2.34 7.90 -0.73
N ALA A 36 1.51 7.10 -1.44
CA ALA A 36 0.12 7.42 -1.70
C ALA A 36 -0.70 7.54 -0.40
N GLY A 37 -0.51 6.61 0.54
CA GLY A 37 -1.16 6.65 1.85
C GLY A 37 -0.78 7.90 2.64
N ILE A 38 0.52 8.24 2.70
CA ILE A 38 1.00 9.46 3.34
C ILE A 38 0.41 10.71 2.68
N ALA A 39 0.35 10.73 1.33
CA ALA A 39 -0.20 11.87 0.59
C ALA A 39 -1.68 12.08 0.88
N VAL A 40 -2.47 11.01 0.95
CA VAL A 40 -3.90 11.08 1.31
C VAL A 40 -4.07 11.61 2.73
N ASP A 41 -3.34 11.08 3.71
CA ASP A 41 -3.47 11.46 5.11
C ASP A 41 -3.03 12.92 5.32
N ALA A 42 -1.89 13.31 4.79
CA ALA A 42 -1.36 14.67 4.91
C ALA A 42 -2.32 15.70 4.26
N ALA A 43 -2.76 15.46 3.03
CA ALA A 43 -3.68 16.36 2.34
C ALA A 43 -5.05 16.42 3.02
N ALA A 44 -5.57 15.30 3.54
CA ALA A 44 -6.83 15.26 4.28
C ALA A 44 -6.78 16.06 5.59
N ARG A 45 -5.61 16.18 6.19
CA ARG A 45 -5.35 17.03 7.38
C ARG A 45 -5.11 18.51 7.05
N GLY A 46 -5.11 18.88 5.75
CA GLY A 46 -4.93 20.25 5.31
C GLY A 46 -3.46 20.66 5.14
N PHE A 47 -2.50 19.75 5.20
CA PHE A 47 -1.10 20.08 4.92
C PHE A 47 -0.89 20.27 3.42
N SER A 48 -0.15 21.33 3.06
CA SER A 48 0.31 21.51 1.69
C SER A 48 1.29 20.39 1.34
N THR A 49 0.85 19.50 0.42
CA THR A 49 1.53 18.21 0.17
C THR A 49 1.98 18.12 -1.28
N VAL A 50 3.24 17.73 -1.49
CA VAL A 50 3.78 17.41 -2.81
C VAL A 50 4.42 16.03 -2.80
N LEU A 51 4.20 15.25 -3.88
CA LEU A 51 4.77 13.92 -4.04
C LEU A 51 5.48 13.82 -5.39
N PHE A 52 6.68 13.27 -5.38
CA PHE A 52 7.48 12.98 -6.56
C PHE A 52 7.74 11.48 -6.71
N ASP A 53 7.63 10.97 -7.93
CA ASP A 53 8.11 9.65 -8.29
C ASP A 53 9.09 9.72 -9.45
N THR A 54 10.10 8.89 -9.40
CA THR A 54 11.12 8.76 -10.46
C THR A 54 10.57 8.19 -11.75
N GLN A 55 9.56 7.33 -11.63
CA GLN A 55 8.90 6.64 -12.74
C GLN A 55 7.39 6.90 -12.70
N ASP A 56 6.60 5.98 -13.26
CA ASP A 56 5.16 6.07 -13.11
C ASP A 56 4.73 5.61 -11.70
N PHE A 57 3.58 6.08 -11.26
CA PHE A 57 3.04 5.66 -9.98
C PHE A 57 2.78 4.16 -9.97
N SER A 58 3.08 3.52 -8.84
CA SER A 58 2.90 2.08 -8.66
C SER A 58 3.90 1.17 -9.39
N GLU A 59 4.86 1.68 -10.14
CA GLU A 59 5.74 0.84 -10.97
C GLU A 59 6.63 -0.12 -10.17
N GLY A 60 6.95 0.21 -8.92
CA GLY A 60 7.71 -0.64 -8.01
C GLY A 60 6.92 -1.81 -7.45
N THR A 61 7.14 -2.13 -6.19
CA THR A 61 6.49 -3.23 -5.45
C THR A 61 4.97 -3.12 -5.43
N SER A 62 4.41 -1.90 -5.51
CA SER A 62 2.98 -1.65 -5.39
C SER A 62 2.14 -2.12 -6.59
N SER A 63 2.74 -2.64 -7.66
CA SER A 63 2.07 -3.36 -8.75
C SER A 63 2.45 -4.83 -8.82
N ARG A 64 3.35 -5.29 -7.94
CA ARG A 64 3.96 -6.62 -7.97
C ARG A 64 3.71 -7.41 -6.69
N SER A 65 2.65 -7.07 -5.97
CA SER A 65 2.19 -7.81 -4.80
C SER A 65 1.52 -9.13 -5.21
N THR A 66 1.20 -9.97 -4.25
CA THR A 66 0.38 -11.17 -4.47
C THR A 66 -1.09 -10.83 -4.74
N LYS A 67 -1.46 -9.55 -4.71
CA LYS A 67 -2.82 -9.01 -4.87
C LYS A 67 -3.80 -9.53 -3.81
N LEU A 68 -3.28 -9.86 -2.64
CA LEU A 68 -4.05 -10.34 -1.51
C LEU A 68 -3.91 -9.37 -0.33
N ILE A 69 -5.03 -9.03 0.27
CA ILE A 69 -5.10 -8.29 1.53
C ILE A 69 -5.46 -9.30 2.62
N HIS A 70 -4.45 -9.74 3.35
CA HIS A 70 -4.57 -10.79 4.35
C HIS A 70 -4.05 -10.33 5.71
N GLY A 71 -4.63 -10.84 6.80
CA GLY A 71 -4.15 -10.56 8.15
C GLY A 71 -2.87 -11.32 8.54
N GLY A 72 -2.32 -12.15 7.65
CA GLY A 72 -1.09 -12.89 7.92
C GLY A 72 -1.30 -14.10 8.83
N VAL A 73 -2.18 -15.00 8.45
CA VAL A 73 -2.50 -16.24 9.20
C VAL A 73 -1.25 -17.03 9.66
N ARG A 74 -0.14 -16.94 8.90
CA ARG A 74 1.14 -17.59 9.25
C ARG A 74 1.76 -17.04 10.55
N TYR A 75 1.55 -15.77 10.86
CA TYR A 75 2.06 -15.11 12.06
C TYR A 75 1.29 -15.50 13.32
N MET A 76 0.12 -16.15 13.18
CA MET A 76 -0.64 -16.69 14.31
C MET A 76 0.14 -17.70 15.15
N LYS A 77 1.16 -18.35 14.56
CA LYS A 77 2.03 -19.31 15.27
C LYS A 77 2.85 -18.68 16.39
N ASN A 78 3.08 -17.36 16.32
CA ASN A 78 3.85 -16.63 17.32
C ASN A 78 2.94 -15.59 18.03
N PRO A 79 2.64 -15.76 19.31
CA PRO A 79 1.80 -14.81 20.05
C PRO A 79 2.28 -13.35 20.05
N ARG A 80 3.58 -13.12 19.85
CA ARG A 80 4.16 -11.77 19.77
C ARG A 80 3.65 -11.01 18.54
N ASP A 81 3.24 -11.72 17.50
CA ASP A 81 2.79 -11.13 16.23
C ASP A 81 1.27 -10.93 16.18
N TRP A 82 0.52 -11.36 17.20
CA TRP A 82 -0.94 -11.25 17.22
C TRP A 82 -1.45 -9.81 17.11
N LYS A 83 -0.70 -8.85 17.68
CA LYS A 83 -1.02 -7.43 17.52
C LYS A 83 -0.95 -7.00 16.06
N LEU A 84 0.10 -7.41 15.34
CA LEU A 84 0.26 -7.14 13.90
C LEU A 84 -0.88 -7.78 13.09
N VAL A 85 -1.23 -9.03 13.39
CA VAL A 85 -2.35 -9.73 12.73
C VAL A 85 -3.65 -8.96 12.92
N ARG A 86 -3.93 -8.52 14.16
CA ARG A 86 -5.14 -7.76 14.47
C ARG A 86 -5.19 -6.42 13.72
N GLU A 87 -4.09 -5.69 13.68
CA GLU A 87 -3.98 -4.43 12.94
C GLU A 87 -4.23 -4.66 11.45
N ALA A 88 -3.62 -5.67 10.84
CA ALA A 88 -3.84 -6.02 9.44
C ALA A 88 -5.30 -6.41 9.15
N MET A 89 -5.98 -7.06 10.07
CA MET A 89 -7.41 -7.41 9.93
C MET A 89 -8.31 -6.18 9.97
N ILE A 90 -7.98 -5.18 10.80
CA ILE A 90 -8.69 -3.91 10.87
C ILE A 90 -8.52 -3.15 9.54
N GLU A 91 -7.29 -3.05 9.04
CA GLU A 91 -7.00 -2.40 7.76
C GLU A 91 -7.70 -3.10 6.59
N ARG A 92 -7.73 -4.44 6.56
CA ARG A 92 -8.50 -5.19 5.56
C ARG A 92 -9.98 -4.80 5.56
N LYS A 93 -10.59 -4.71 6.76
CA LYS A 93 -11.99 -4.27 6.91
C LYS A 93 -12.20 -2.87 6.36
N LEU A 94 -11.31 -1.94 6.70
CA LEU A 94 -11.38 -0.56 6.21
C LEU A 94 -11.28 -0.50 4.69
N LEU A 95 -10.39 -1.26 4.08
CA LEU A 95 -10.22 -1.31 2.63
C LEU A 95 -11.44 -1.92 1.93
N LEU A 96 -12.04 -2.98 2.46
CA LEU A 96 -13.29 -3.54 1.94
C LEU A 96 -14.44 -2.52 1.99
N GLY A 97 -14.50 -1.69 3.01
CA GLY A 97 -15.51 -0.63 3.13
C GLY A 97 -15.22 0.60 2.27
N ASN A 98 -13.96 1.02 2.20
CA ASN A 98 -13.57 2.26 1.52
C ASN A 98 -13.39 2.11 0.01
N ALA A 99 -13.04 0.91 -0.47
CA ALA A 99 -12.75 0.63 -1.88
C ALA A 99 -13.45 -0.64 -2.40
N PRO A 100 -14.78 -0.83 -2.22
CA PRO A 100 -15.48 -2.06 -2.58
C PRO A 100 -15.47 -2.34 -4.10
N HIS A 101 -15.14 -1.36 -4.91
CA HIS A 101 -15.01 -1.49 -6.36
C HIS A 101 -13.62 -1.99 -6.81
N ILE A 102 -12.68 -2.16 -5.87
CA ILE A 102 -11.31 -2.64 -6.12
C ILE A 102 -10.99 -3.82 -5.22
N VAL A 103 -11.50 -3.81 -3.98
CA VAL A 103 -11.23 -4.80 -2.94
C VAL A 103 -12.48 -5.64 -2.72
N HIS A 104 -12.36 -6.94 -2.83
CA HIS A 104 -13.48 -7.87 -2.65
C HIS A 104 -13.07 -9.10 -1.83
N PRO A 105 -14.04 -9.74 -1.17
CA PRO A 105 -13.81 -10.98 -0.45
C PRO A 105 -13.38 -12.10 -1.38
N GLU A 106 -12.43 -12.92 -0.95
CA GLU A 106 -11.95 -14.09 -1.70
C GLU A 106 -11.86 -15.30 -0.78
N PRO A 107 -12.44 -16.47 -1.17
CA PRO A 107 -12.32 -17.70 -0.42
C PRO A 107 -10.96 -18.37 -0.65
N PHE A 108 -10.39 -18.86 0.44
CA PHE A 108 -9.15 -19.62 0.46
C PHE A 108 -9.43 -21.01 0.99
N ILE A 109 -8.79 -22.02 0.40
CA ILE A 109 -8.92 -23.41 0.83
C ILE A 109 -7.55 -23.93 1.23
N LEU A 110 -7.48 -24.47 2.45
CA LEU A 110 -6.35 -25.24 2.95
C LEU A 110 -6.67 -26.73 2.77
N PRO A 111 -6.06 -27.42 1.80
CA PRO A 111 -6.23 -28.85 1.67
C PRO A 111 -5.50 -29.57 2.80
N CYS A 112 -6.12 -30.60 3.36
CA CYS A 112 -5.64 -31.35 4.52
C CYS A 112 -5.43 -32.82 4.15
N TYR A 113 -4.25 -33.32 4.46
CA TYR A 113 -3.83 -34.71 4.14
C TYR A 113 -3.57 -35.56 5.38
N GLU A 114 -3.26 -34.92 6.51
CA GLU A 114 -2.98 -35.61 7.76
C GLU A 114 -4.22 -35.76 8.63
N ASN A 115 -4.15 -36.68 9.59
CA ASN A 115 -5.20 -36.86 10.60
C ASN A 115 -5.21 -35.62 11.53
N PHE A 116 -6.40 -35.16 11.89
CA PHE A 116 -6.64 -33.99 12.75
C PHE A 116 -6.13 -32.64 12.20
N GLU A 117 -5.59 -32.61 10.99
CA GLU A 117 -5.09 -31.37 10.38
C GLU A 117 -6.23 -30.37 10.14
N ARG A 118 -7.42 -30.85 9.75
CA ARG A 118 -8.60 -29.99 9.55
C ARG A 118 -9.04 -29.32 10.85
N GLU A 119 -9.08 -30.07 11.94
CA GLU A 119 -9.47 -29.58 13.27
C GLU A 119 -8.47 -28.56 13.78
N TYR A 120 -7.19 -28.80 13.58
CA TYR A 120 -6.10 -27.88 13.91
C TYR A 120 -6.23 -26.56 13.14
N TYR A 121 -6.38 -26.60 11.82
CA TYR A 121 -6.56 -25.38 11.01
C TYR A 121 -7.87 -24.69 11.32
N MET A 122 -8.96 -25.43 11.55
CA MET A 122 -10.25 -24.83 11.92
C MET A 122 -10.11 -24.02 13.21
N ALA A 123 -9.51 -24.56 14.25
CA ALA A 123 -9.31 -23.86 15.52
C ALA A 123 -8.48 -22.57 15.32
N GLY A 124 -7.38 -22.65 14.56
CA GLY A 124 -6.55 -21.50 14.25
C GLY A 124 -7.27 -20.42 13.42
N LEU A 125 -8.05 -20.84 12.43
CA LEU A 125 -8.80 -19.92 11.56
C LEU A 125 -10.03 -19.30 12.25
N CYS A 126 -10.69 -20.03 13.15
CA CYS A 126 -11.74 -19.46 14.02
C CYS A 126 -11.14 -18.37 14.94
N LEU A 127 -9.97 -18.62 15.54
CA LEU A 127 -9.27 -17.62 16.32
C LEU A 127 -8.86 -16.41 15.45
N TYR A 128 -8.35 -16.65 14.25
CA TYR A 128 -8.03 -15.61 13.26
C TYR A 128 -9.25 -14.76 12.93
N GLY A 129 -10.41 -15.39 12.65
CA GLY A 129 -11.66 -14.68 12.41
C GLY A 129 -12.14 -13.86 13.61
N ALA A 130 -12.01 -14.42 14.83
CA ALA A 130 -12.37 -13.74 16.07
C ALA A 130 -11.50 -12.51 16.36
N MET A 131 -10.26 -12.47 15.86
CA MET A 131 -9.37 -11.30 15.97
C MET A 131 -9.82 -10.14 15.07
N ALA A 132 -10.63 -10.40 14.05
CA ALA A 132 -11.29 -9.38 13.23
C ALA A 132 -12.40 -8.70 14.04
N TYR A 133 -12.01 -7.75 14.87
CA TYR A 133 -12.87 -7.04 15.82
C TYR A 133 -14.17 -6.53 15.17
N GLY A 134 -15.33 -6.88 15.76
CA GLY A 134 -16.65 -6.33 15.41
C GLY A 134 -17.46 -7.16 14.41
N GLY A 135 -17.26 -8.49 14.32
CA GLY A 135 -18.20 -9.38 13.63
C GLY A 135 -18.21 -9.25 12.09
N TYR A 136 -17.22 -8.64 11.50
CA TYR A 136 -17.04 -8.63 10.05
C TYR A 136 -16.26 -9.88 9.64
N GLU A 137 -16.93 -11.02 9.78
CA GLU A 137 -16.54 -12.19 9.03
C GLU A 137 -16.76 -11.86 7.55
N VAL A 138 -15.67 -11.77 6.81
CA VAL A 138 -15.71 -11.57 5.34
C VAL A 138 -16.41 -12.75 4.67
N GLY A 139 -16.50 -13.89 5.37
CA GLY A 139 -17.19 -15.11 5.02
C GLY A 139 -16.97 -16.17 6.10
N LYS A 140 -17.80 -17.20 6.07
CA LYS A 140 -17.79 -18.26 7.09
C LYS A 140 -16.63 -19.23 6.89
N THR A 141 -15.87 -19.50 7.96
CA THR A 141 -14.91 -20.61 7.98
C THR A 141 -15.66 -21.93 8.09
N GLU A 142 -15.38 -22.87 7.20
CA GLU A 142 -16.12 -24.15 7.13
C GLU A 142 -15.22 -25.34 6.79
N PHE A 143 -15.63 -26.53 7.26
CA PHE A 143 -15.03 -27.77 6.83
C PHE A 143 -15.49 -28.16 5.44
N LEU A 144 -14.57 -28.66 4.62
CA LEU A 144 -14.86 -29.23 3.32
C LEU A 144 -14.54 -30.72 3.33
N SER A 145 -15.42 -31.56 2.75
CA SER A 145 -15.11 -32.96 2.41
C SER A 145 -14.03 -33.03 1.33
N ALA A 146 -13.39 -34.18 1.15
CA ALA A 146 -12.41 -34.33 0.06
C ALA A 146 -13.02 -34.05 -1.32
N ALA A 147 -14.24 -34.52 -1.57
CA ALA A 147 -14.96 -34.28 -2.83
C ALA A 147 -15.25 -32.79 -3.04
N GLU A 148 -15.67 -32.09 -1.99
CA GLU A 148 -15.94 -30.65 -2.05
C GLU A 148 -14.66 -29.85 -2.25
N THR A 149 -13.56 -30.24 -1.59
CA THR A 149 -12.24 -29.63 -1.76
C THR A 149 -11.76 -29.75 -3.21
N ILE A 150 -11.86 -30.93 -3.82
CA ILE A 150 -11.52 -31.16 -5.23
C ILE A 150 -12.40 -30.31 -6.15
N ARG A 151 -13.69 -30.23 -5.86
CA ARG A 151 -14.63 -29.44 -6.68
C ARG A 151 -14.31 -27.95 -6.66
N ARG A 152 -13.99 -27.38 -5.49
CA ARG A 152 -13.67 -25.95 -5.32
C ARG A 152 -12.22 -25.62 -5.69
N LEU A 153 -11.31 -26.59 -5.63
CA LEU A 153 -9.89 -26.45 -5.95
C LEU A 153 -9.46 -27.56 -6.93
N PRO A 154 -9.80 -27.45 -8.22
CA PRO A 154 -9.60 -28.55 -9.20
C PRO A 154 -8.15 -28.98 -9.41
N GLY A 155 -7.16 -28.16 -9.06
CA GLY A 155 -5.73 -28.48 -9.17
C GLY A 155 -5.14 -29.18 -7.95
N VAL A 156 -5.92 -29.46 -6.91
CA VAL A 156 -5.42 -30.10 -5.69
C VAL A 156 -5.07 -31.57 -5.92
N LYS A 157 -3.98 -32.06 -5.30
CA LYS A 157 -3.63 -33.49 -5.32
C LYS A 157 -4.73 -34.28 -4.61
N ALA A 158 -5.42 -35.17 -5.35
CA ALA A 158 -6.54 -35.95 -4.81
C ALA A 158 -6.10 -37.14 -3.93
N ASP A 159 -4.92 -37.72 -4.25
CA ASP A 159 -4.40 -38.88 -3.51
C ASP A 159 -4.04 -38.48 -2.08
N GLY A 160 -4.61 -39.23 -1.11
CA GLY A 160 -4.43 -38.96 0.31
C GLY A 160 -5.20 -37.79 0.88
N LEU A 161 -5.99 -37.06 0.06
CA LEU A 161 -6.75 -35.90 0.52
C LEU A 161 -7.88 -36.33 1.47
N LYS A 162 -7.89 -35.79 2.69
CA LYS A 162 -8.91 -36.03 3.72
C LYS A 162 -10.01 -34.96 3.75
N GLY A 163 -9.80 -33.86 3.07
CA GLY A 163 -10.71 -32.72 2.99
C GLY A 163 -9.97 -31.39 3.03
N GLY A 164 -10.65 -30.34 3.43
CA GLY A 164 -10.05 -29.02 3.56
C GLY A 164 -10.77 -28.13 4.57
N VAL A 165 -10.20 -26.95 4.78
CA VAL A 165 -10.83 -25.87 5.53
C VAL A 165 -10.88 -24.67 4.63
N GLN A 166 -12.07 -24.13 4.40
CA GLN A 166 -12.25 -22.85 3.73
C GLN A 166 -12.27 -21.72 4.74
N PHE A 167 -11.58 -20.65 4.41
CA PHE A 167 -11.64 -19.37 5.14
C PHE A 167 -11.66 -18.22 4.14
N TRP A 168 -11.83 -16.99 4.62
CA TRP A 168 -11.94 -15.84 3.76
C TRP A 168 -10.89 -14.78 4.10
N ASP A 169 -10.34 -14.22 3.06
CA ASP A 169 -9.51 -13.02 3.12
C ASP A 169 -9.98 -12.04 2.03
N ALA A 170 -9.16 -11.10 1.59
CA ALA A 170 -9.54 -10.20 0.53
C ALA A 170 -8.54 -10.23 -0.62
N GLN A 171 -9.05 -10.01 -1.83
CA GLN A 171 -8.28 -9.80 -3.04
C GLN A 171 -8.47 -8.36 -3.52
N PHE A 172 -7.47 -7.83 -4.22
CA PHE A 172 -7.53 -6.50 -4.80
C PHE A 172 -6.63 -6.37 -6.04
N ASP A 173 -6.87 -5.32 -6.83
CA ASP A 173 -5.90 -4.85 -7.81
C ASP A 173 -5.02 -3.78 -7.15
N ASP A 174 -3.77 -4.12 -6.88
CA ASP A 174 -2.82 -3.28 -6.15
C ASP A 174 -2.52 -1.95 -6.88
N SER A 175 -2.31 -1.99 -8.19
CA SER A 175 -2.06 -0.81 -9.00
C SER A 175 -3.28 0.11 -9.03
N ARG A 176 -4.48 -0.45 -9.20
CA ARG A 176 -5.72 0.34 -9.19
C ARG A 176 -5.99 0.97 -7.85
N LEU A 177 -5.74 0.25 -6.75
CA LEU A 177 -5.87 0.81 -5.41
C LEU A 177 -4.91 1.98 -5.21
N ASN A 178 -3.64 1.82 -5.61
CA ASN A 178 -2.66 2.88 -5.51
C ASN A 178 -3.05 4.12 -6.32
N ILE A 179 -3.51 3.95 -7.57
CA ILE A 179 -4.00 5.06 -8.40
C ILE A 179 -5.26 5.70 -7.80
N ALA A 180 -6.14 4.94 -7.17
CA ALA A 180 -7.30 5.49 -6.47
C ALA A 180 -6.89 6.35 -5.27
N LEU A 181 -5.86 5.94 -4.51
CA LEU A 181 -5.27 6.75 -3.44
C LEU A 181 -4.65 8.04 -4.00
N MET A 182 -3.89 7.97 -5.10
CA MET A 182 -3.32 9.14 -5.75
C MET A 182 -4.41 10.14 -6.16
N LYS A 183 -5.46 9.68 -6.82
CA LYS A 183 -6.62 10.53 -7.19
C LYS A 183 -7.29 11.14 -5.96
N THR A 184 -7.38 10.40 -4.87
CA THR A 184 -7.95 10.90 -3.61
C THR A 184 -7.07 11.99 -3.00
N ALA A 185 -5.74 11.80 -2.99
CA ALA A 185 -4.80 12.81 -2.53
C ALA A 185 -4.87 14.09 -3.36
N GLU A 186 -4.92 13.94 -4.69
CA GLU A 186 -5.07 15.06 -5.64
C GLU A 186 -6.38 15.81 -5.43
N ALA A 187 -7.50 15.11 -5.26
CA ALA A 187 -8.79 15.70 -4.95
C ALA A 187 -8.81 16.45 -3.60
N ARG A 188 -7.86 16.15 -2.70
CA ARG A 188 -7.64 16.85 -1.43
C ARG A 188 -6.57 17.96 -1.53
N GLY A 189 -6.08 18.28 -2.74
CA GLY A 189 -5.15 19.36 -3.00
C GLY A 189 -3.66 18.99 -2.96
N ALA A 190 -3.31 17.71 -2.89
CA ALA A 190 -1.92 17.31 -3.06
C ALA A 190 -1.45 17.48 -4.50
N LEU A 191 -0.22 17.97 -4.67
CA LEU A 191 0.46 18.01 -5.97
C LEU A 191 1.23 16.72 -6.18
N LEU A 192 0.87 15.97 -7.23
CA LEU A 192 1.48 14.68 -7.53
C LEU A 192 2.16 14.74 -8.90
N LEU A 193 3.45 14.38 -8.94
CA LEU A 193 4.27 14.42 -10.16
C LEU A 193 5.07 13.12 -10.29
N ASN A 194 4.74 12.34 -11.31
CA ASN A 194 5.53 11.19 -11.75
C ASN A 194 6.62 11.63 -12.75
N TYR A 195 7.61 10.78 -13.01
CA TYR A 195 8.77 11.06 -13.85
C TYR A 195 9.57 12.29 -13.42
N VAL A 196 9.61 12.55 -12.11
CA VAL A 196 10.32 13.66 -11.46
C VAL A 196 11.21 13.10 -10.35
N PRO A 197 12.39 12.51 -10.68
CA PRO A 197 13.34 12.04 -9.68
C PRO A 197 13.84 13.16 -8.77
N VAL A 198 14.10 12.81 -7.52
CA VAL A 198 14.92 13.61 -6.61
C VAL A 198 16.37 13.47 -7.03
N VAL A 199 17.09 14.59 -7.14
CA VAL A 199 18.48 14.63 -7.58
C VAL A 199 19.42 15.23 -6.53
N GLY A 200 18.89 15.77 -5.43
CA GLY A 200 19.70 16.31 -4.34
C GLY A 200 18.89 16.96 -3.24
N PHE A 201 19.61 17.38 -2.20
CA PHE A 201 19.05 18.03 -1.02
C PHE A 201 19.91 19.23 -0.60
N GLU A 202 19.27 20.24 0.00
CA GLU A 202 19.97 21.30 0.72
C GLU A 202 19.53 21.30 2.18
N ARG A 203 20.48 21.59 3.06
CA ARG A 203 20.26 21.63 4.50
C ARG A 203 20.24 23.05 5.01
N GLY A 204 19.40 23.31 6.00
CA GLY A 204 19.41 24.52 6.80
C GLY A 204 20.58 24.56 7.79
N CYS A 205 20.67 25.65 8.52
CA CYS A 205 21.72 25.88 9.51
C CYS A 205 21.68 24.87 10.68
N GLY A 206 20.51 24.27 10.96
CA GLY A 206 20.32 23.23 11.96
C GLY A 206 20.56 21.80 11.47
N GLY A 207 20.90 21.64 10.18
CA GLY A 207 21.16 20.32 9.55
C GLY A 207 19.92 19.64 8.99
N GLU A 208 18.71 20.21 9.18
CA GLU A 208 17.45 19.77 8.61
C GLU A 208 17.44 19.95 7.07
N ILE A 209 16.70 19.11 6.36
CA ILE A 209 16.48 19.28 4.92
C ILE A 209 15.44 20.39 4.72
N THR A 210 15.84 21.45 4.02
CA THR A 210 14.98 22.60 3.72
C THR A 210 14.61 22.71 2.26
N VAL A 211 15.42 22.13 1.37
CA VAL A 211 15.17 22.11 -0.08
C VAL A 211 15.43 20.72 -0.64
N VAL A 212 14.52 20.26 -1.49
CA VAL A 212 14.68 19.05 -2.29
C VAL A 212 14.81 19.45 -3.75
N LYS A 213 15.91 19.03 -4.39
CA LYS A 213 16.12 19.24 -5.83
C LYS A 213 15.51 18.09 -6.60
N VAL A 214 14.70 18.42 -7.58
CA VAL A 214 14.02 17.45 -8.44
C VAL A 214 14.23 17.81 -9.90
N LYS A 215 14.12 16.83 -10.80
CA LYS A 215 14.32 17.04 -12.24
C LYS A 215 13.18 16.40 -13.02
N ASP A 216 12.51 17.19 -13.86
CA ASP A 216 11.53 16.62 -14.79
C ASP A 216 12.25 15.84 -15.91
N LYS A 217 11.93 14.56 -16.06
CA LYS A 217 12.56 13.70 -17.07
C LYS A 217 12.25 14.08 -18.50
N PHE A 218 11.09 14.72 -18.74
CA PHE A 218 10.67 15.05 -20.10
C PHE A 218 11.32 16.34 -20.63
N SER A 219 11.35 17.40 -19.79
CA SER A 219 11.95 18.68 -20.16
C SER A 219 13.43 18.78 -19.80
N GLY A 220 13.91 17.96 -18.87
CA GLY A 220 15.24 18.07 -18.29
C GLY A 220 15.40 19.22 -17.29
N LYS A 221 14.34 20.01 -17.05
CA LYS A 221 14.34 21.14 -16.13
C LYS A 221 14.45 20.70 -14.67
N GLU A 222 15.27 21.41 -13.92
CA GLU A 222 15.45 21.19 -12.48
C GLU A 222 14.65 22.23 -11.68
N TYR A 223 14.16 21.79 -10.52
CA TYR A 223 13.38 22.61 -9.59
C TYR A 223 13.94 22.45 -8.18
N SER A 224 13.94 23.53 -7.42
CA SER A 224 14.32 23.59 -6.00
C SER A 224 13.05 23.76 -5.16
N VAL A 225 12.61 22.70 -4.50
CA VAL A 225 11.34 22.66 -3.77
C VAL A 225 11.59 22.83 -2.28
N LYS A 226 11.16 23.96 -1.72
CA LYS A 226 11.26 24.26 -0.28
C LYS A 226 10.23 23.42 0.49
N THR A 227 10.65 22.79 1.59
CA THR A 227 9.75 21.97 2.40
C THR A 227 10.13 21.99 3.86
N ARG A 228 9.14 21.71 4.73
CA ARG A 228 9.33 21.56 6.19
C ARG A 228 9.65 20.12 6.59
N MET A 229 9.08 19.14 5.87
CA MET A 229 9.24 17.71 6.19
C MET A 229 9.36 16.89 4.93
N VAL A 230 10.28 15.91 4.94
CA VAL A 230 10.50 14.98 3.83
C VAL A 230 10.22 13.55 4.31
N PHE A 231 9.35 12.85 3.60
CA PHE A 231 9.13 11.42 3.77
C PHE A 231 9.78 10.64 2.63
N ASN A 232 10.71 9.76 3.00
CA ASN A 232 11.29 8.80 2.06
C ASN A 232 10.41 7.55 2.00
N ALA A 233 9.58 7.44 0.98
CA ALA A 233 8.70 6.32 0.68
C ALA A 233 9.13 5.58 -0.61
N ALA A 234 10.42 5.66 -0.98
CA ALA A 234 10.96 5.13 -2.23
C ALA A 234 11.08 3.58 -2.25
N GLY A 235 10.51 2.88 -1.28
CA GLY A 235 10.47 1.42 -1.23
C GLY A 235 11.88 0.81 -1.27
N VAL A 236 12.14 -0.07 -2.24
CA VAL A 236 13.44 -0.75 -2.38
C VAL A 236 14.60 0.19 -2.75
N TRP A 237 14.30 1.40 -3.18
CA TRP A 237 15.29 2.45 -3.47
C TRP A 237 15.49 3.44 -2.31
N ALA A 238 14.91 3.19 -1.14
CA ALA A 238 14.98 4.10 0.00
C ALA A 238 16.43 4.38 0.44
N ASP A 239 17.32 3.40 0.33
CA ASP A 239 18.72 3.58 0.67
C ASP A 239 19.48 4.47 -0.31
N GLU A 240 19.09 4.55 -1.57
CA GLU A 240 19.66 5.48 -2.54
C GLU A 240 19.36 6.92 -2.13
N ILE A 241 18.11 7.19 -1.75
CA ILE A 241 17.71 8.51 -1.23
C ILE A 241 18.44 8.84 0.08
N ARG A 242 18.60 7.87 0.98
CA ARG A 242 19.33 8.07 2.25
C ARG A 242 20.79 8.42 2.01
N ARG A 243 21.45 7.78 1.04
CA ARG A 243 22.86 8.07 0.69
C ARG A 243 23.02 9.45 0.05
N MET A 244 22.04 9.98 -0.66
CA MET A 244 22.07 11.37 -1.16
C MET A 244 22.09 12.38 0.00
N VAL A 245 21.44 12.04 1.13
CA VAL A 245 21.39 12.90 2.33
C VAL A 245 22.63 12.69 3.20
N SER A 246 23.10 11.46 3.36
CA SER A 246 24.25 11.08 4.18
C SER A 246 24.94 9.87 3.56
N PRO A 247 26.10 10.04 2.90
CA PRO A 247 26.82 8.96 2.22
C PRO A 247 27.25 7.81 3.15
N GLU A 248 27.47 8.10 4.44
CA GLU A 248 27.95 7.15 5.45
C GLU A 248 26.85 6.21 6.00
N VAL A 249 25.59 6.38 5.54
CA VAL A 249 24.46 5.60 6.04
C VAL A 249 24.61 4.13 5.63
N LYS A 250 24.60 3.23 6.63
CA LYS A 250 24.53 1.78 6.38
C LYS A 250 23.17 1.41 5.74
N PRO A 251 23.16 0.46 4.81
CA PRO A 251 21.92 -0.06 4.25
C PRO A 251 21.03 -0.69 5.34
N PHE A 252 19.71 -0.69 5.10
CA PHE A 252 18.76 -1.42 5.94
C PHE A 252 18.92 -2.92 5.76
#